data_39eedfea530a4df969dfa11babd0623a
#
_entry.id   39eedfea530a4df969dfa11babd0623a
#
_cell.length_a   1.000
_cell.length_b   1.000
_cell.length_c   1.000
_cell.angle_alpha   90.00
_cell.angle_beta   90.00
_cell.angle_gamma   90.00
#
_symmetry.space_group_name_H-M   'P 1'
#
loop_
_entity.id
_entity.type
_entity.pdbx_description
1 polymer ?
#
loop_
_entity_poly.entity_id
_entity_poly.type
_entity_poly.pdbx_seq_one_letter_code
_entity_poly.pdbx_strand_id
1 'polypeptide(L)'
;MNKKIVSALLCGAMILGSAVPAMAGSADGKKIALVGKSAGNAFFEIAAKSFVETAEAEGATVDTVYPEAATADAQIKVLDNLISQDYDAICISANDVNALQAKLQEAMDEGIKISCFDSATNPDSRQIFINQAGTVAVGQALLDACLDISGGEGQFAILSATSQAANQNAWIDAMKKIMEEDDKYSKLELVEVAYGDDEPQKSTDQTAALLEKYPDLKVICAPTTVGIAAAAKYLQDNGSACKLTGLGLPSEMLEYTGADDEHSCPYFYLWDMQGLGKLSAYTTISLINGDITGALDETFTAGDMGEFTITKADDEGTEIVLGEPLQFT
;
A
#
# COMPACT_ATOMS: atom_id res chain seq x y z
N MET A 1 0.01 13.22 92.38
CA MET A 1 -0.81 12.47 91.43
C MET A 1 -0.55 13.13 90.04
N ASN A 2 0.31 12.50 89.25
CA ASN A 2 0.83 13.06 87.97
C ASN A 2 -0.04 12.63 86.77
N LYS A 3 -0.60 13.64 86.12
CA LYS A 3 -1.23 13.41 84.81
C LYS A 3 -0.20 13.60 83.70
N LYS A 4 0.12 12.52 82.98
CA LYS A 4 0.95 12.53 81.79
C LYS A 4 0.08 12.93 80.59
N ILE A 5 0.48 14.02 79.95
CA ILE A 5 -0.09 14.47 78.68
C ILE A 5 0.73 13.75 77.61
N VAL A 6 0.04 12.94 76.75
CA VAL A 6 0.60 12.31 75.59
C VAL A 6 0.27 13.19 74.38
N SER A 7 1.30 13.87 73.86
CA SER A 7 1.20 14.60 72.57
C SER A 7 1.36 13.62 71.43
N ALA A 8 0.33 13.44 70.62
CA ALA A 8 0.40 12.73 69.35
C ALA A 8 0.91 13.68 68.26
N LEU A 9 2.13 13.43 67.74
CA LEU A 9 2.60 14.04 66.50
C LEU A 9 1.93 13.37 65.31
N LEU A 10 1.07 14.08 64.60
CA LEU A 10 0.63 13.71 63.27
C LEU A 10 1.76 14.08 62.27
N CYS A 11 2.50 13.08 61.80
CA CYS A 11 3.33 13.21 60.60
C CYS A 11 2.45 13.16 59.37
N GLY A 12 2.13 14.32 58.78
CA GLY A 12 1.56 14.42 57.46
C GLY A 12 2.59 14.05 56.39
N ALA A 13 2.50 12.87 55.82
CA ALA A 13 3.26 12.52 54.63
C ALA A 13 2.69 13.29 53.44
N MET A 14 3.38 14.36 53.02
CA MET A 14 3.14 14.94 51.71
C MET A 14 3.65 13.93 50.65
N ILE A 15 2.72 13.29 49.95
CA ILE A 15 3.01 12.58 48.73
C ILE A 15 3.26 13.65 47.67
N LEU A 16 4.53 13.97 47.44
CA LEU A 16 4.96 14.67 46.22
C LEU A 16 4.70 13.71 45.07
N GLY A 17 3.56 13.86 44.42
CA GLY A 17 3.32 13.26 43.14
C GLY A 17 4.36 13.81 42.17
N SER A 18 5.39 13.03 41.91
CA SER A 18 6.29 13.27 40.78
C SER A 18 5.42 13.12 39.53
N ALA A 19 4.99 14.25 38.93
CA ALA A 19 4.53 14.26 37.56
C ALA A 19 5.71 13.71 36.73
N VAL A 20 5.59 12.48 36.24
CA VAL A 20 6.48 11.96 35.21
C VAL A 20 6.23 12.87 34.01
N PRO A 21 7.22 13.62 33.52
CA PRO A 21 7.02 14.39 32.30
C PRO A 21 6.61 13.37 31.22
N ALA A 22 5.48 13.59 30.58
CA ALA A 22 5.16 12.86 29.36
C ALA A 22 6.34 13.09 28.43
N MET A 23 7.04 12.03 28.04
CA MET A 23 8.07 12.14 27.01
C MET A 23 7.34 12.59 25.74
N ALA A 24 7.77 13.73 25.17
CA ALA A 24 7.30 14.14 23.86
C ALA A 24 7.63 13.00 22.88
N GLY A 25 6.71 12.69 21.99
CA GLY A 25 6.93 11.72 20.92
C GLY A 25 8.03 12.22 19.97
N SER A 26 8.56 11.34 19.16
CA SER A 26 9.67 11.65 18.24
C SER A 26 9.28 12.66 17.14
N ALA A 27 7.98 12.89 16.93
CA ALA A 27 7.44 13.81 15.94
C ALA A 27 6.55 14.92 16.54
N ASP A 28 6.79 15.28 17.81
CA ASP A 28 5.98 16.30 18.49
C ASP A 28 5.98 17.63 17.73
N GLY A 29 4.77 18.13 17.43
CA GLY A 29 4.55 19.37 16.69
C GLY A 29 4.80 19.28 15.18
N LYS A 30 5.08 18.11 14.62
CA LYS A 30 5.23 17.89 13.18
C LYS A 30 3.90 17.73 12.49
N LYS A 31 3.81 18.20 11.24
CA LYS A 31 2.60 18.15 10.41
C LYS A 31 2.87 17.34 9.14
N ILE A 32 2.10 16.28 8.91
CA ILE A 32 2.28 15.35 7.81
C ILE A 32 0.99 15.30 6.97
N ALA A 33 1.11 15.36 5.66
CA ALA A 33 0.01 15.04 4.74
C ALA A 33 0.19 13.61 4.23
N LEU A 34 -0.86 12.78 4.36
CA LEU A 34 -0.95 11.46 3.76
C LEU A 34 -1.89 11.52 2.55
N VAL A 35 -1.37 11.23 1.35
CA VAL A 35 -2.11 11.35 0.09
C VAL A 35 -2.32 9.96 -0.53
N GLY A 36 -3.58 9.51 -0.59
CA GLY A 36 -3.95 8.27 -1.28
C GLY A 36 -4.22 8.48 -2.78
N LYS A 37 -4.52 7.38 -3.50
CA LYS A 37 -4.83 7.41 -4.94
C LYS A 37 -6.24 7.92 -5.23
N SER A 38 -7.21 7.51 -4.42
CA SER A 38 -8.62 7.87 -4.55
C SER A 38 -9.37 7.68 -3.24
N ALA A 39 -10.49 8.37 -3.08
CA ALA A 39 -11.40 8.15 -1.95
C ALA A 39 -12.21 6.86 -2.14
N GLY A 40 -12.65 6.26 -1.03
CA GLY A 40 -13.57 5.10 -1.03
C GLY A 40 -12.93 3.76 -1.38
N ASN A 41 -11.60 3.69 -1.51
CA ASN A 41 -10.89 2.42 -1.62
C ASN A 41 -10.46 1.95 -0.22
N ALA A 42 -11.04 0.84 0.24
CA ALA A 42 -10.82 0.31 1.59
C ALA A 42 -9.35 -0.04 1.88
N PHE A 43 -8.54 -0.36 0.86
CA PHE A 43 -7.09 -0.54 1.01
C PHE A 43 -6.44 0.71 1.60
N PHE A 44 -6.71 1.87 0.99
CA PHE A 44 -6.14 3.14 1.48
C PHE A 44 -6.69 3.55 2.83
N GLU A 45 -7.97 3.25 3.12
CA GLU A 45 -8.56 3.55 4.43
C GLU A 45 -7.89 2.77 5.56
N ILE A 46 -7.56 1.47 5.34
CA ILE A 46 -6.87 0.64 6.32
C ILE A 46 -5.43 1.11 6.54
N ALA A 47 -4.69 1.35 5.45
CA ALA A 47 -3.31 1.83 5.53
C ALA A 47 -3.24 3.23 6.16
N ALA A 48 -4.13 4.14 5.76
CA ALA A 48 -4.21 5.49 6.31
C ALA A 48 -4.53 5.50 7.81
N LYS A 49 -5.48 4.66 8.24
CA LYS A 49 -5.81 4.54 9.67
C LYS A 49 -4.57 4.15 10.48
N SER A 50 -3.83 3.13 10.04
CA SER A 50 -2.63 2.68 10.74
C SER A 50 -1.51 3.72 10.70
N PHE A 51 -1.35 4.43 9.58
CA PHE A 51 -0.40 5.54 9.47
C PHE A 51 -0.71 6.64 10.48
N VAL A 52 -1.98 7.11 10.51
CA VAL A 52 -2.44 8.19 11.40
C VAL A 52 -2.25 7.79 12.86
N GLU A 53 -2.75 6.61 13.27
CA GLU A 53 -2.63 6.12 14.65
C GLU A 53 -1.15 6.06 15.09
N THR A 54 -0.25 5.64 14.20
CA THR A 54 1.19 5.54 14.49
C THR A 54 1.83 6.92 14.59
N ALA A 55 1.59 7.80 13.62
CA ALA A 55 2.21 9.12 13.61
C ALA A 55 1.68 10.02 14.75
N GLU A 56 0.39 9.94 15.08
CA GLU A 56 -0.19 10.68 16.21
C GLU A 56 0.32 10.15 17.56
N ALA A 57 0.58 8.85 17.69
CA ALA A 57 1.22 8.29 18.89
C ALA A 57 2.64 8.83 19.09
N GLU A 58 3.34 9.20 18.01
CA GLU A 58 4.64 9.86 18.02
C GLU A 58 4.56 11.38 18.14
N GLY A 59 3.35 11.96 18.25
CA GLY A 59 3.12 13.39 18.48
C GLY A 59 2.92 14.24 17.22
N ALA A 60 2.91 13.63 16.03
CA ALA A 60 2.61 14.36 14.79
C ALA A 60 1.11 14.68 14.66
N THR A 61 0.80 15.67 13.82
CA THR A 61 -0.55 15.87 13.28
C THR A 61 -0.60 15.36 11.84
N VAL A 62 -1.63 14.61 11.49
CA VAL A 62 -1.77 14.02 10.14
C VAL A 62 -3.07 14.46 9.49
N ASP A 63 -2.96 15.02 8.29
CA ASP A 63 -4.09 15.27 7.40
C ASP A 63 -4.10 14.19 6.30
N THR A 64 -5.15 13.38 6.26
CA THR A 64 -5.36 12.40 5.18
C THR A 64 -6.15 13.05 4.05
N VAL A 65 -5.60 13.03 2.84
CA VAL A 65 -6.16 13.70 1.67
C VAL A 65 -6.29 12.73 0.50
N TYR A 66 -7.46 12.75 -0.13
CA TYR A 66 -7.72 11.95 -1.33
C TYR A 66 -8.09 12.86 -2.51
N PRO A 67 -7.56 12.59 -3.70
CA PRO A 67 -8.01 13.28 -4.91
C PRO A 67 -9.45 12.85 -5.28
N GLU A 68 -10.14 13.71 -6.04
CA GLU A 68 -11.51 13.44 -6.50
C GLU A 68 -11.60 12.26 -7.48
N ALA A 69 -10.50 11.92 -8.15
CA ALA A 69 -10.39 10.81 -9.08
C ALA A 69 -8.99 10.19 -9.01
N ALA A 70 -8.86 8.91 -9.39
CA ALA A 70 -7.58 8.19 -9.43
C ALA A 70 -6.74 8.61 -10.65
N THR A 71 -6.41 9.91 -10.75
CA THR A 71 -5.63 10.48 -11.83
C THR A 71 -4.52 11.40 -11.33
N ALA A 72 -3.42 11.50 -12.09
CA ALA A 72 -2.33 12.41 -11.77
C ALA A 72 -2.78 13.88 -11.69
N ASP A 73 -3.64 14.34 -12.61
CA ASP A 73 -4.16 15.70 -12.61
C ASP A 73 -4.93 16.05 -11.32
N ALA A 74 -5.68 15.09 -10.78
CA ALA A 74 -6.38 15.26 -9.52
C ALA A 74 -5.41 15.30 -8.34
N GLN A 75 -4.35 14.49 -8.35
CA GLN A 75 -3.30 14.53 -7.33
C GLN A 75 -2.46 15.80 -7.40
N ILE A 76 -2.16 16.33 -8.61
CA ILE A 76 -1.46 17.62 -8.77
C ILE A 76 -2.22 18.76 -8.08
N LYS A 77 -3.55 18.80 -8.22
CA LYS A 77 -4.39 19.81 -7.52
C LYS A 77 -4.31 19.68 -5.99
N VAL A 78 -4.23 18.45 -5.49
CA VAL A 78 -4.01 18.19 -4.06
C VAL A 78 -2.64 18.72 -3.64
N LEU A 79 -1.58 18.39 -4.38
CA LEU A 79 -0.22 18.84 -4.10
C LEU A 79 -0.10 20.37 -4.14
N ASP A 80 -0.71 21.07 -5.12
CA ASP A 80 -0.75 22.53 -5.19
C ASP A 80 -1.29 23.16 -3.90
N ASN A 81 -2.33 22.56 -3.31
CA ASN A 81 -2.89 23.02 -2.05
C ASN A 81 -1.97 22.73 -0.86
N LEU A 82 -1.34 21.54 -0.82
CA LEU A 82 -0.49 21.12 0.30
C LEU A 82 0.82 21.92 0.36
N ILE A 83 1.47 22.16 -0.77
CA ILE A 83 2.76 22.89 -0.85
C ILE A 83 2.61 24.32 -0.30
N SER A 84 1.44 24.93 -0.46
CA SER A 84 1.15 26.27 0.09
C SER A 84 0.88 26.31 1.60
N GLN A 85 0.91 25.14 2.28
CA GLN A 85 0.68 24.99 3.70
C GLN A 85 1.94 24.46 4.40
N ASP A 86 2.11 24.78 5.66
CA ASP A 86 3.33 24.44 6.43
C ASP A 86 3.35 22.94 6.84
N TYR A 87 3.51 22.02 5.86
CA TYR A 87 3.76 20.60 6.13
C TYR A 87 5.26 20.32 6.24
N ASP A 88 5.63 19.47 7.21
CA ASP A 88 6.99 18.94 7.33
C ASP A 88 7.25 17.82 6.33
N ALA A 89 6.21 17.03 5.99
CA ALA A 89 6.30 15.95 5.01
C ALA A 89 4.99 15.69 4.27
N ILE A 90 5.11 15.11 3.08
CA ILE A 90 4.02 14.51 2.31
C ILE A 90 4.40 13.05 2.05
N CYS A 91 3.54 12.12 2.51
CA CYS A 91 3.61 10.71 2.18
C CYS A 91 2.53 10.39 1.14
N ILE A 92 2.91 9.93 -0.05
CA ILE A 92 1.98 9.82 -1.19
C ILE A 92 2.02 8.44 -1.85
N SER A 93 0.84 7.91 -2.22
CA SER A 93 0.71 6.80 -3.19
C SER A 93 0.36 7.38 -4.55
N ALA A 94 1.25 7.22 -5.53
CA ALA A 94 1.15 7.92 -6.81
C ALA A 94 0.18 7.25 -7.80
N ASN A 95 -0.61 8.05 -8.52
CA ASN A 95 -1.41 7.58 -9.66
C ASN A 95 -0.59 7.48 -10.95
N ASP A 96 0.53 8.19 -11.05
CA ASP A 96 1.43 8.18 -12.19
C ASP A 96 2.86 8.42 -11.72
N VAL A 97 3.82 7.67 -12.28
CA VAL A 97 5.23 7.72 -11.87
C VAL A 97 5.84 9.10 -12.12
N ASN A 98 5.57 9.71 -13.29
CA ASN A 98 6.31 10.87 -13.78
C ASN A 98 5.50 12.17 -13.72
N ALA A 99 4.19 12.11 -13.87
CA ALA A 99 3.35 13.31 -13.97
C ALA A 99 3.40 14.18 -12.71
N LEU A 100 3.68 13.59 -11.54
CA LEU A 100 3.76 14.31 -10.27
C LEU A 100 5.15 14.93 -10.02
N GLN A 101 6.17 14.56 -10.80
CA GLN A 101 7.59 14.87 -10.54
C GLN A 101 7.82 16.37 -10.27
N ALA A 102 7.34 17.24 -11.18
CA ALA A 102 7.58 18.67 -11.05
C ALA A 102 6.99 19.27 -9.76
N LYS A 103 5.81 18.81 -9.35
CA LYS A 103 5.16 19.28 -8.12
C LYS A 103 5.82 18.76 -6.86
N LEU A 104 6.27 17.53 -6.87
CA LEU A 104 6.98 16.95 -5.74
C LEU A 104 8.39 17.54 -5.58
N GLN A 105 9.07 17.88 -6.69
CA GLN A 105 10.33 18.62 -6.64
C GLN A 105 10.13 20.02 -6.06
N GLU A 106 9.06 20.75 -6.48
CA GLU A 106 8.69 22.04 -5.88
C GLU A 106 8.50 21.90 -4.34
N ALA A 107 7.80 20.86 -3.88
CA ALA A 107 7.66 20.60 -2.45
C ALA A 107 9.01 20.34 -1.75
N MET A 108 9.89 19.56 -2.38
CA MET A 108 11.24 19.29 -1.85
C MET A 108 12.10 20.57 -1.79
N ASP A 109 12.00 21.48 -2.77
CA ASP A 109 12.70 22.75 -2.80
C ASP A 109 12.21 23.69 -1.68
N GLU A 110 10.94 23.59 -1.28
CA GLU A 110 10.38 24.29 -0.10
C GLU A 110 10.77 23.60 1.23
N GLY A 111 11.49 22.48 1.19
CA GLY A 111 11.98 21.77 2.35
C GLY A 111 11.05 20.70 2.89
N ILE A 112 9.92 20.44 2.23
CA ILE A 112 8.98 19.37 2.59
C ILE A 112 9.61 18.02 2.27
N LYS A 113 9.57 17.07 3.21
CA LYS A 113 10.04 15.71 2.98
C LYS A 113 9.02 14.91 2.17
N ILE A 114 9.50 14.18 1.16
CA ILE A 114 8.65 13.36 0.30
C ILE A 114 8.98 11.88 0.50
N SER A 115 8.02 11.12 0.99
CA SER A 115 8.03 9.66 0.98
C SER A 115 6.89 9.12 0.14
N CYS A 116 7.08 7.95 -0.46
CA CYS A 116 6.01 7.27 -1.19
C CYS A 116 5.70 5.94 -0.55
N PHE A 117 4.45 5.53 -0.57
CA PHE A 117 4.01 4.20 -0.15
C PHE A 117 3.13 3.56 -1.21
N ASP A 118 3.00 2.24 -1.23
CA ASP A 118 2.19 1.48 -2.18
C ASP A 118 2.59 1.68 -3.65
N SER A 119 2.62 2.89 -4.15
CA SER A 119 2.94 3.22 -5.53
C SER A 119 3.96 4.35 -5.59
N ALA A 120 5.08 4.07 -6.26
CA ALA A 120 6.22 4.98 -6.34
C ALA A 120 5.96 6.18 -7.25
N THR A 121 6.60 7.32 -6.94
CA THR A 121 6.82 8.44 -7.85
C THR A 121 8.16 8.28 -8.57
N ASN A 122 8.48 9.18 -9.49
CA ASN A 122 9.82 9.27 -10.07
C ASN A 122 10.87 9.39 -8.95
N PRO A 123 11.99 8.63 -9.00
CA PRO A 123 13.00 8.61 -7.92
C PRO A 123 13.63 9.97 -7.63
N ASP A 124 13.71 10.87 -8.62
CA ASP A 124 14.24 12.23 -8.41
C ASP A 124 13.29 13.15 -7.63
N SER A 125 12.06 12.71 -7.36
CA SER A 125 11.01 13.51 -6.70
C SER A 125 10.52 12.91 -5.37
N ARG A 126 11.34 12.05 -4.76
CA ARG A 126 11.13 11.48 -3.42
C ARG A 126 12.46 11.23 -2.72
N GLN A 127 12.45 11.14 -1.39
CA GLN A 127 13.59 10.63 -0.64
C GLN A 127 13.59 9.10 -0.56
N ILE A 128 12.40 8.47 -0.45
CA ILE A 128 12.28 7.03 -0.20
C ILE A 128 10.93 6.48 -0.69
N PHE A 129 10.92 5.22 -1.14
CA PHE A 129 9.71 4.45 -1.39
C PHE A 129 9.52 3.36 -0.33
N ILE A 130 8.35 3.30 0.29
CA ILE A 130 7.93 2.23 1.19
C ILE A 130 7.11 1.25 0.37
N ASN A 131 7.78 0.17 -0.05
CA ASN A 131 7.22 -0.87 -0.90
C ASN A 131 6.61 -1.97 -0.05
N GLN A 132 5.38 -2.33 -0.31
CA GLN A 132 4.64 -3.36 0.40
C GLN A 132 5.22 -4.77 0.19
N ALA A 133 5.75 -5.02 -1.01
CA ALA A 133 6.41 -6.28 -1.38
C ALA A 133 7.26 -6.05 -2.64
N GLY A 134 8.33 -6.81 -2.80
CA GLY A 134 9.21 -6.67 -3.96
C GLY A 134 8.46 -6.87 -5.28
N THR A 135 8.69 -5.99 -6.26
CA THR A 135 7.99 -5.98 -7.56
C THR A 135 8.04 -7.34 -8.26
N VAL A 136 9.23 -7.93 -8.32
CA VAL A 136 9.43 -9.25 -8.95
C VAL A 136 8.72 -10.35 -8.16
N ALA A 137 8.74 -10.30 -6.84
CA ALA A 137 8.07 -11.28 -5.98
C ALA A 137 6.54 -11.26 -6.18
N VAL A 138 5.93 -10.08 -6.30
CA VAL A 138 4.50 -9.94 -6.61
C VAL A 138 4.19 -10.50 -8.00
N GLY A 139 4.96 -10.09 -9.03
CA GLY A 139 4.78 -10.59 -10.40
C GLY A 139 4.92 -12.11 -10.48
N GLN A 140 5.90 -12.68 -9.79
CA GLN A 140 6.12 -14.12 -9.69
C GLN A 140 4.94 -14.84 -9.04
N ALA A 141 4.45 -14.35 -7.88
CA ALA A 141 3.33 -14.95 -7.16
C ALA A 141 2.05 -14.97 -8.01
N LEU A 142 1.75 -13.85 -8.68
CA LEU A 142 0.58 -13.73 -9.55
C LEU A 142 0.68 -14.65 -10.78
N LEU A 143 1.85 -14.74 -11.39
CA LEU A 143 2.06 -15.60 -12.55
C LEU A 143 2.03 -17.08 -12.19
N ASP A 144 2.63 -17.48 -11.06
CA ASP A 144 2.54 -18.84 -10.52
C ASP A 144 1.08 -19.22 -10.24
N ALA A 145 0.28 -18.31 -9.71
CA ALA A 145 -1.14 -18.53 -9.50
C ALA A 145 -1.90 -18.74 -10.83
N CYS A 146 -1.59 -17.94 -11.85
CA CYS A 146 -2.18 -18.15 -13.18
C CYS A 146 -1.83 -19.53 -13.74
N LEU A 147 -0.58 -19.98 -13.60
CA LEU A 147 -0.13 -21.29 -14.05
C LEU A 147 -0.82 -22.42 -13.30
N ASP A 148 -0.88 -22.35 -11.98
CA ASP A 148 -1.49 -23.37 -11.13
C ASP A 148 -3.00 -23.50 -11.39
N ILE A 149 -3.72 -22.39 -11.34
CA ILE A 149 -5.19 -22.35 -11.52
C ILE A 149 -5.62 -22.77 -12.92
N SER A 150 -4.81 -22.44 -13.95
CA SER A 150 -5.09 -22.88 -15.34
C SER A 150 -4.81 -24.36 -15.59
N GLY A 151 -4.15 -25.05 -14.64
CA GLY A 151 -3.71 -26.42 -14.79
C GLY A 151 -2.44 -26.56 -15.64
N GLY A 152 -1.60 -25.53 -15.66
CA GLY A 152 -0.28 -25.51 -16.30
C GLY A 152 -0.26 -25.04 -17.76
N GLU A 153 -1.42 -24.70 -18.35
CA GLU A 153 -1.53 -24.24 -19.75
C GLU A 153 -2.82 -23.50 -20.03
N GLY A 154 -2.81 -22.67 -21.07
CA GLY A 154 -3.99 -22.00 -21.61
C GLY A 154 -3.98 -20.49 -21.48
N GLN A 155 -5.10 -19.87 -21.77
CA GLN A 155 -5.24 -18.42 -21.81
C GLN A 155 -5.52 -17.82 -20.44
N PHE A 156 -4.83 -16.73 -20.15
CA PHE A 156 -5.18 -15.86 -19.04
C PHE A 156 -5.22 -14.39 -19.50
N ALA A 157 -5.99 -13.57 -18.80
CA ALA A 157 -6.05 -12.14 -18.99
C ALA A 157 -5.72 -11.40 -17.69
N ILE A 158 -5.31 -10.15 -17.80
CA ILE A 158 -5.10 -9.28 -16.65
C ILE A 158 -6.18 -8.21 -16.63
N LEU A 159 -6.83 -8.03 -15.48
CA LEU A 159 -7.75 -6.91 -15.22
C LEU A 159 -7.08 -5.95 -14.24
N SER A 160 -6.42 -4.93 -14.78
CA SER A 160 -5.69 -3.91 -14.01
C SER A 160 -6.58 -2.72 -13.63
N ALA A 161 -6.06 -1.81 -12.79
CA ALA A 161 -6.70 -0.54 -12.48
C ALA A 161 -6.65 0.41 -13.69
N THR A 162 -5.81 1.43 -13.65
CA THR A 162 -5.64 2.35 -14.77
C THR A 162 -4.42 1.98 -15.62
N SER A 163 -4.40 2.41 -16.89
CA SER A 163 -3.24 2.22 -17.76
C SER A 163 -1.98 2.97 -17.28
N GLN A 164 -2.11 3.89 -16.34
CA GLN A 164 -1.01 4.68 -15.75
C GLN A 164 -0.59 4.19 -14.37
N ALA A 165 -1.29 3.20 -13.80
CA ALA A 165 -1.03 2.71 -12.45
C ALA A 165 0.39 2.16 -12.31
N ALA A 166 1.26 2.89 -11.59
CA ALA A 166 2.69 2.65 -11.53
C ALA A 166 3.04 1.23 -11.01
N ASN A 167 2.51 0.84 -9.86
CA ASN A 167 2.79 -0.44 -9.23
C ASN A 167 2.25 -1.62 -10.06
N GLN A 168 1.01 -1.55 -10.54
CA GLN A 168 0.41 -2.62 -11.34
C GLN A 168 1.13 -2.81 -12.66
N ASN A 169 1.52 -1.72 -13.33
CA ASN A 169 2.32 -1.82 -14.55
C ASN A 169 3.68 -2.49 -14.30
N ALA A 170 4.35 -2.16 -13.19
CA ALA A 170 5.61 -2.79 -12.81
C ALA A 170 5.45 -4.30 -12.55
N TRP A 171 4.38 -4.72 -11.87
CA TRP A 171 4.09 -6.16 -11.66
C TRP A 171 3.76 -6.88 -12.98
N ILE A 172 2.96 -6.25 -13.86
CA ILE A 172 2.62 -6.81 -15.18
C ILE A 172 3.86 -6.96 -16.05
N ASP A 173 4.78 -6.00 -16.02
CA ASP A 173 6.03 -6.07 -16.77
C ASP A 173 6.97 -7.13 -16.18
N ALA A 174 7.02 -7.30 -14.85
CA ALA A 174 7.71 -8.41 -14.21
C ALA A 174 7.13 -9.76 -14.64
N MET A 175 5.78 -9.93 -14.64
CA MET A 175 5.13 -11.15 -15.13
C MET A 175 5.53 -11.48 -16.57
N LYS A 176 5.47 -10.50 -17.48
CA LYS A 176 5.86 -10.68 -18.88
C LYS A 176 7.32 -11.09 -19.03
N LYS A 177 8.22 -10.42 -18.30
CA LYS A 177 9.64 -10.74 -18.30
C LYS A 177 9.92 -12.16 -17.81
N ILE A 178 9.28 -12.57 -16.71
CA ILE A 178 9.40 -13.92 -16.18
C ILE A 178 8.90 -14.96 -17.20
N MET A 179 7.78 -14.68 -17.89
CA MET A 179 7.28 -15.57 -18.96
C MET A 179 8.24 -15.71 -20.12
N GLU A 180 9.03 -14.67 -20.44
CA GLU A 180 10.03 -14.71 -21.51
C GLU A 180 11.30 -15.47 -21.09
N GLU A 181 11.66 -15.42 -19.80
CA GLU A 181 12.92 -15.96 -19.27
C GLU A 181 12.80 -17.41 -18.74
N ASP A 182 11.59 -17.90 -18.43
CA ASP A 182 11.37 -19.23 -17.86
C ASP A 182 10.40 -20.08 -18.69
N ASP A 183 10.93 -21.13 -19.31
CA ASP A 183 10.17 -22.10 -20.12
C ASP A 183 9.00 -22.77 -19.37
N LYS A 184 8.96 -22.70 -18.03
CA LYS A 184 7.87 -23.18 -17.19
C LYS A 184 6.52 -22.59 -17.62
N TYR A 185 6.52 -21.34 -18.11
CA TYR A 185 5.32 -20.63 -18.52
C TYR A 185 5.03 -20.69 -20.03
N SER A 186 5.83 -21.44 -20.81
CA SER A 186 5.74 -21.49 -22.27
C SER A 186 4.37 -21.93 -22.82
N LYS A 187 3.52 -22.53 -22.00
CA LYS A 187 2.17 -22.95 -22.36
C LYS A 187 1.07 -21.99 -21.88
N LEU A 188 1.43 -20.94 -21.13
CA LEU A 188 0.51 -19.86 -20.77
C LEU A 188 0.50 -18.79 -21.88
N GLU A 189 -0.68 -18.27 -22.17
CA GLU A 189 -0.88 -17.17 -23.12
C GLU A 189 -1.57 -16.00 -22.42
N LEU A 190 -0.85 -14.86 -22.26
CA LEU A 190 -1.46 -13.60 -21.86
C LEU A 190 -2.18 -13.00 -23.07
N VAL A 191 -3.52 -13.09 -23.10
CA VAL A 191 -4.31 -12.65 -24.25
C VAL A 191 -4.66 -11.17 -24.24
N GLU A 192 -4.83 -10.56 -23.07
CA GLU A 192 -5.17 -9.14 -22.93
C GLU A 192 -4.83 -8.59 -21.55
N VAL A 193 -4.54 -7.26 -21.50
CA VAL A 193 -4.55 -6.45 -20.29
C VAL A 193 -5.70 -5.46 -20.40
N ALA A 194 -6.75 -5.65 -19.62
CA ALA A 194 -7.92 -4.78 -19.53
C ALA A 194 -7.80 -3.84 -18.33
N TYR A 195 -8.52 -2.71 -18.37
CA TYR A 195 -8.42 -1.67 -17.34
C TYR A 195 -9.81 -1.30 -16.81
N GLY A 196 -9.99 -1.51 -15.50
CA GLY A 196 -11.23 -1.22 -14.77
C GLY A 196 -11.25 0.17 -14.12
N ASP A 197 -10.16 0.93 -14.20
CA ASP A 197 -9.96 2.28 -13.64
C ASP A 197 -10.24 2.37 -12.12
N ASP A 198 -10.09 1.25 -11.39
CA ASP A 198 -10.49 1.09 -9.99
C ASP A 198 -11.98 1.46 -9.74
N GLU A 199 -12.81 1.31 -10.75
CA GLU A 199 -14.26 1.47 -10.68
C GLU A 199 -14.97 0.10 -10.72
N PRO A 200 -15.80 -0.25 -9.71
CA PRO A 200 -16.45 -1.57 -9.64
C PRO A 200 -17.28 -1.91 -10.88
N GLN A 201 -18.08 -0.96 -11.37
CA GLN A 201 -18.93 -1.20 -12.54
C GLN A 201 -18.09 -1.43 -13.80
N LYS A 202 -17.07 -0.59 -14.03
CA LYS A 202 -16.16 -0.74 -15.18
C LYS A 202 -15.39 -2.05 -15.11
N SER A 203 -14.92 -2.45 -13.94
CA SER A 203 -14.24 -3.74 -13.73
C SER A 203 -15.16 -4.91 -14.03
N THR A 204 -16.44 -4.83 -13.65
CA THR A 204 -17.47 -5.81 -14.02
C THR A 204 -17.67 -5.88 -15.54
N ASP A 205 -17.80 -4.73 -16.20
CA ASP A 205 -17.99 -4.64 -17.65
C ASP A 205 -16.77 -5.20 -18.41
N GLN A 206 -15.56 -4.92 -17.95
CA GLN A 206 -14.33 -5.47 -18.52
C GLN A 206 -14.25 -7.00 -18.32
N THR A 207 -14.66 -7.51 -17.16
CA THR A 207 -14.72 -8.95 -16.90
C THR A 207 -15.67 -9.63 -17.90
N ALA A 208 -16.85 -9.07 -18.11
CA ALA A 208 -17.83 -9.58 -19.10
C ALA A 208 -17.24 -9.57 -20.52
N ALA A 209 -16.61 -8.46 -20.91
CA ALA A 209 -16.01 -8.30 -22.23
C ALA A 209 -14.86 -9.31 -22.49
N LEU A 210 -14.02 -9.57 -21.47
CA LEU A 210 -12.96 -10.58 -21.56
C LEU A 210 -13.53 -11.98 -21.82
N LEU A 211 -14.57 -12.37 -21.10
CA LEU A 211 -15.21 -13.69 -21.28
C LEU A 211 -15.93 -13.82 -22.63
N GLU A 212 -16.54 -12.76 -23.13
CA GLU A 212 -17.16 -12.76 -24.46
C GLU A 212 -16.13 -12.88 -25.58
N LYS A 213 -15.01 -12.15 -25.43
CA LYS A 213 -13.94 -12.08 -26.44
C LYS A 213 -13.07 -13.34 -26.47
N TYR A 214 -12.86 -13.95 -25.32
CA TYR A 214 -11.99 -15.12 -25.13
C TYR A 214 -12.76 -16.28 -24.49
N PRO A 215 -13.52 -17.07 -25.27
CA PRO A 215 -14.33 -18.16 -24.74
C PRO A 215 -13.55 -19.27 -24.01
N ASP A 216 -12.26 -19.43 -24.33
CA ASP A 216 -11.35 -20.42 -23.75
C ASP A 216 -10.51 -19.84 -22.58
N LEU A 217 -10.83 -18.64 -22.10
CA LEU A 217 -10.13 -17.97 -21.02
C LEU A 217 -10.26 -18.81 -19.73
N LYS A 218 -9.11 -19.22 -19.18
CA LYS A 218 -9.08 -20.04 -17.96
C LYS A 218 -8.97 -19.22 -16.68
N VAL A 219 -8.21 -18.12 -16.73
CA VAL A 219 -7.91 -17.31 -15.53
C VAL A 219 -7.97 -15.84 -15.86
N ILE A 220 -8.58 -15.06 -14.98
CA ILE A 220 -8.37 -13.60 -14.89
C ILE A 220 -7.47 -13.34 -13.70
N CYS A 221 -6.36 -12.62 -13.92
CA CYS A 221 -5.51 -12.09 -12.86
C CYS A 221 -5.84 -10.61 -12.65
N ALA A 222 -6.34 -10.25 -11.48
CA ALA A 222 -6.68 -8.87 -11.16
C ALA A 222 -5.77 -8.30 -10.07
N PRO A 223 -4.65 -7.60 -10.44
CA PRO A 223 -3.71 -7.03 -9.48
C PRO A 223 -4.23 -5.71 -8.86
N THR A 224 -5.50 -5.66 -8.51
CA THR A 224 -6.18 -4.49 -7.90
C THR A 224 -7.33 -4.94 -7.01
N THR A 225 -7.46 -4.36 -5.82
CA THR A 225 -8.48 -4.76 -4.83
C THR A 225 -9.91 -4.52 -5.31
N VAL A 226 -10.14 -3.43 -6.05
CA VAL A 226 -11.46 -3.13 -6.64
C VAL A 226 -11.78 -4.07 -7.78
N GLY A 227 -10.82 -4.29 -8.69
CA GLY A 227 -11.00 -5.15 -9.86
C GLY A 227 -11.24 -6.61 -9.49
N ILE A 228 -10.48 -7.16 -8.53
CA ILE A 228 -10.64 -8.56 -8.11
C ILE A 228 -12.01 -8.80 -7.47
N ALA A 229 -12.47 -7.91 -6.59
CA ALA A 229 -13.77 -8.04 -5.93
C ALA A 229 -14.93 -7.99 -6.95
N ALA A 230 -14.87 -7.06 -7.90
CA ALA A 230 -15.86 -6.92 -8.95
C ALA A 230 -15.88 -8.15 -9.89
N ALA A 231 -14.70 -8.63 -10.30
CA ALA A 231 -14.56 -9.82 -11.13
C ALA A 231 -15.02 -11.08 -10.39
N ALA A 232 -14.65 -11.24 -9.12
CA ALA A 232 -15.05 -12.39 -8.30
C ALA A 232 -16.58 -12.53 -8.24
N LYS A 233 -17.24 -11.42 -7.91
CA LYS A 233 -18.72 -11.39 -7.89
C LYS A 233 -19.31 -11.74 -9.25
N TYR A 234 -18.82 -11.14 -10.32
CA TYR A 234 -19.36 -11.39 -11.66
C TYR A 234 -19.19 -12.85 -12.08
N LEU A 235 -18.00 -13.43 -11.90
CA LEU A 235 -17.72 -14.82 -12.27
C LEU A 235 -18.58 -15.80 -11.47
N GLN A 236 -18.74 -15.57 -10.16
CA GLN A 236 -19.53 -16.44 -9.28
C GLN A 236 -21.03 -16.34 -9.58
N ASP A 237 -21.57 -15.14 -9.70
CA ASP A 237 -23.00 -14.92 -10.00
C ASP A 237 -23.41 -15.52 -11.36
N ASN A 238 -22.49 -15.60 -12.32
CA ASN A 238 -22.75 -16.16 -13.64
C ASN A 238 -22.32 -17.63 -13.79
N GLY A 239 -21.83 -18.28 -12.73
CA GLY A 239 -21.38 -19.68 -12.77
C GLY A 239 -20.29 -19.91 -13.82
N SER A 240 -19.34 -18.95 -13.95
CA SER A 240 -18.28 -19.01 -14.96
C SER A 240 -17.28 -20.13 -14.66
N ALA A 241 -16.85 -20.84 -15.71
CA ALA A 241 -15.75 -21.80 -15.60
C ALA A 241 -14.36 -21.11 -15.50
N CYS A 242 -14.26 -19.85 -15.95
CA CYS A 242 -13.06 -19.05 -15.76
C CYS A 242 -12.88 -18.74 -14.27
N LYS A 243 -11.68 -18.94 -13.76
CA LYS A 243 -11.34 -18.68 -12.35
C LYS A 243 -10.58 -17.35 -12.23
N LEU A 244 -10.41 -16.91 -10.97
CA LEU A 244 -9.82 -15.63 -10.63
C LEU A 244 -8.64 -15.81 -9.68
N THR A 245 -7.66 -14.95 -9.80
CA THR A 245 -6.63 -14.67 -8.81
C THR A 245 -6.24 -13.19 -8.87
N GLY A 246 -5.37 -12.74 -7.99
CA GLY A 246 -4.91 -11.34 -7.99
C GLY A 246 -4.58 -10.83 -6.61
N LEU A 247 -4.79 -9.53 -6.42
CA LEU A 247 -4.56 -8.83 -5.14
C LEU A 247 -5.91 -8.38 -4.57
N GLY A 248 -6.32 -8.96 -3.44
CA GLY A 248 -7.64 -8.74 -2.88
C GLY A 248 -7.64 -8.44 -1.38
N LEU A 249 -8.65 -7.70 -0.93
CA LEU A 249 -8.90 -7.51 0.50
C LEU A 249 -9.58 -8.77 1.05
N PRO A 250 -9.02 -9.42 2.09
CA PRO A 250 -9.64 -10.63 2.66
C PRO A 250 -11.09 -10.44 3.08
N SER A 251 -11.45 -9.25 3.58
CA SER A 251 -12.82 -8.91 3.98
C SER A 251 -13.81 -8.85 2.81
N GLU A 252 -13.34 -8.52 1.60
CA GLU A 252 -14.17 -8.42 0.39
C GLU A 252 -14.18 -9.73 -0.40
N MET A 253 -13.13 -10.53 -0.26
CA MET A 253 -12.95 -11.76 -1.03
C MET A 253 -13.48 -13.02 -0.33
N LEU A 254 -13.87 -12.93 0.94
CA LEU A 254 -14.24 -14.07 1.78
C LEU A 254 -15.32 -14.98 1.17
N GLU A 255 -16.36 -14.39 0.56
CA GLU A 255 -17.48 -15.15 -0.03
C GLU A 255 -17.17 -15.71 -1.42
N TYR A 256 -16.05 -15.32 -2.03
CA TYR A 256 -15.65 -15.72 -3.38
C TYR A 256 -14.47 -16.69 -3.38
N THR A 257 -13.86 -16.93 -2.18
CA THR A 257 -12.62 -17.68 -2.08
C THR A 257 -12.83 -19.09 -1.59
N GLY A 258 -12.37 -20.07 -2.35
CA GLY A 258 -12.42 -21.48 -2.03
C GLY A 258 -11.90 -22.35 -3.17
N ALA A 259 -11.39 -23.55 -2.81
CA ALA A 259 -10.80 -24.48 -3.77
C ALA A 259 -11.82 -25.36 -4.53
N ASP A 260 -13.11 -25.14 -4.32
CA ASP A 260 -14.19 -25.88 -5.00
C ASP A 260 -14.72 -25.16 -6.24
N ASP A 261 -15.68 -25.77 -6.93
CA ASP A 261 -16.24 -25.21 -8.15
C ASP A 261 -17.26 -24.09 -7.91
N GLU A 262 -17.75 -23.94 -6.68
CA GLU A 262 -18.75 -22.92 -6.32
C GLU A 262 -18.09 -21.53 -6.18
N HIS A 263 -16.79 -21.49 -5.80
CA HIS A 263 -16.05 -20.26 -5.64
C HIS A 263 -15.31 -19.85 -6.92
N SER A 264 -15.35 -18.55 -7.22
CA SER A 264 -14.70 -17.99 -8.41
C SER A 264 -13.18 -17.83 -8.24
N CYS A 265 -12.68 -17.67 -7.01
CA CYS A 265 -11.28 -17.40 -6.68
C CYS A 265 -10.71 -18.51 -5.80
N PRO A 266 -9.92 -19.46 -6.34
CA PRO A 266 -9.29 -20.50 -5.52
C PRO A 266 -8.41 -19.94 -4.41
N TYR A 267 -7.64 -18.90 -4.71
CA TYR A 267 -6.81 -18.13 -3.78
C TYR A 267 -6.32 -16.83 -4.43
N PHE A 268 -5.92 -15.89 -3.59
CA PHE A 268 -5.42 -14.58 -3.98
C PHE A 268 -4.30 -14.14 -3.03
N TYR A 269 -3.70 -13.00 -3.30
CA TYR A 269 -2.63 -12.45 -2.48
C TYR A 269 -2.94 -11.05 -1.98
N LEU A 270 -2.25 -10.68 -0.93
CA LEU A 270 -2.10 -9.31 -0.47
C LEU A 270 -0.92 -9.27 0.51
N TRP A 271 -0.66 -8.11 1.08
CA TRP A 271 0.33 -7.85 2.14
C TRP A 271 -0.34 -7.31 3.39
N ASP A 272 0.46 -7.10 4.45
CA ASP A 272 -0.01 -6.45 5.66
C ASP A 272 -0.22 -4.95 5.43
N MET A 273 -1.46 -4.53 5.18
CA MET A 273 -1.84 -3.14 4.94
C MET A 273 -1.63 -2.26 6.18
N GLN A 274 -1.87 -2.82 7.38
CA GLN A 274 -1.65 -2.09 8.63
C GLN A 274 -0.15 -1.89 8.85
N GLY A 275 0.64 -2.94 8.62
CA GLY A 275 2.10 -2.88 8.64
C GLY A 275 2.65 -1.86 7.64
N LEU A 276 2.08 -1.78 6.43
CA LEU A 276 2.46 -0.79 5.43
C LEU A 276 2.21 0.65 5.93
N GLY A 277 1.03 0.93 6.47
CA GLY A 277 0.71 2.24 7.03
C GLY A 277 1.64 2.62 8.18
N LYS A 278 1.89 1.68 9.09
CA LYS A 278 2.77 1.84 10.25
C LYS A 278 4.22 2.10 9.84
N LEU A 279 4.77 1.29 8.93
CA LEU A 279 6.13 1.47 8.40
C LEU A 279 6.27 2.81 7.68
N SER A 280 5.25 3.20 6.90
CA SER A 280 5.24 4.49 6.20
C SER A 280 5.27 5.68 7.17
N ALA A 281 4.56 5.60 8.30
CA ALA A 281 4.58 6.62 9.33
C ALA A 281 5.97 6.74 9.98
N TYR A 282 6.56 5.65 10.44
CA TYR A 282 7.90 5.66 11.05
C TYR A 282 8.98 6.13 10.08
N THR A 283 8.92 5.69 8.82
CA THR A 283 9.87 6.13 7.78
C THR A 283 9.76 7.63 7.51
N THR A 284 8.53 8.14 7.39
CA THR A 284 8.30 9.58 7.16
C THR A 284 8.78 10.42 8.35
N ILE A 285 8.54 9.97 9.57
CA ILE A 285 9.03 10.64 10.79
C ILE A 285 10.56 10.62 10.83
N SER A 286 11.21 9.51 10.52
CA SER A 286 12.67 9.39 10.49
C SER A 286 13.30 10.33 9.45
N LEU A 287 12.64 10.56 8.30
CA LEU A 287 13.05 11.57 7.33
C LEU A 287 12.92 13.00 7.88
N ILE A 288 11.83 13.33 8.56
CA ILE A 288 11.58 14.65 9.15
C ILE A 288 12.65 14.94 10.21
N ASN A 289 12.97 13.96 11.05
CA ASN A 289 13.95 14.09 12.13
C ASN A 289 15.41 14.11 11.63
N GLY A 290 15.66 13.66 10.38
CA GLY A 290 17.01 13.51 9.83
C GLY A 290 17.74 12.27 10.35
N ASP A 291 17.00 11.29 10.89
CA ASP A 291 17.55 9.97 11.29
C ASP A 291 18.01 9.18 10.07
N ILE A 292 17.30 9.37 8.94
CA ILE A 292 17.66 8.89 7.61
C ILE A 292 17.51 10.02 6.59
N THR A 293 18.23 9.87 5.47
CA THR A 293 18.12 10.78 4.31
C THR A 293 17.42 10.13 3.13
N GLY A 294 17.21 8.82 3.19
CA GLY A 294 16.74 7.98 2.09
C GLY A 294 17.90 7.39 1.28
N ALA A 295 19.15 7.50 1.74
CA ALA A 295 20.29 6.96 1.01
C ALA A 295 20.39 5.44 1.16
N LEU A 296 20.97 4.80 0.12
CA LEU A 296 21.23 3.38 0.11
C LEU A 296 22.06 2.94 1.33
N ASP A 297 21.75 1.76 1.87
CA ASP A 297 22.39 1.12 3.02
C ASP A 297 22.18 1.83 4.38
N GLU A 298 21.42 2.93 4.45
CA GLU A 298 20.98 3.48 5.73
C GLU A 298 20.05 2.50 6.44
N THR A 299 20.13 2.47 7.78
CA THR A 299 19.26 1.67 8.65
C THR A 299 18.58 2.56 9.68
N PHE A 300 17.38 2.17 10.07
CA PHE A 300 16.64 2.82 11.16
C PHE A 300 15.73 1.83 11.86
N THR A 301 15.32 2.17 13.07
CA THR A 301 14.35 1.38 13.83
C THR A 301 12.96 1.96 13.64
N ALA A 302 12.08 1.19 13.01
CA ALA A 302 10.67 1.55 12.82
C ALA A 302 9.83 1.16 14.05
N GLY A 303 10.03 1.86 15.16
CA GLY A 303 9.33 1.62 16.41
C GLY A 303 9.38 0.15 16.86
N ASP A 304 8.22 -0.45 17.08
CA ASP A 304 8.06 -1.86 17.46
C ASP A 304 8.11 -2.85 16.28
N MET A 305 8.22 -2.36 15.03
CA MET A 305 8.40 -3.21 13.84
C MET A 305 9.83 -3.72 13.67
N GLY A 306 10.80 -3.16 14.41
CA GLY A 306 12.20 -3.54 14.34
C GLY A 306 13.04 -2.68 13.39
N GLU A 307 14.22 -3.21 13.04
CA GLU A 307 15.18 -2.52 12.17
C GLU A 307 14.90 -2.79 10.69
N PHE A 308 14.95 -1.74 9.88
CA PHE A 308 14.85 -1.78 8.43
C PHE A 308 16.08 -1.19 7.77
N THR A 309 16.46 -1.74 6.63
CA THR A 309 17.57 -1.27 5.79
C THR A 309 17.01 -0.71 4.49
N ILE A 310 17.51 0.44 4.07
CA ILE A 310 17.18 1.04 2.78
C ILE A 310 17.94 0.31 1.68
N THR A 311 17.21 -0.21 0.72
CA THR A 311 17.74 -0.97 -0.42
C THR A 311 17.54 -0.22 -1.73
N LYS A 312 18.18 -0.71 -2.79
CA LYS A 312 17.97 -0.14 -4.13
C LYS A 312 16.64 -0.62 -4.70
N ALA A 313 15.82 0.31 -5.18
CA ALA A 313 14.58 0.02 -5.88
C ALA A 313 14.82 -0.32 -7.37
N ASP A 314 13.84 -0.96 -8.01
CA ASP A 314 13.92 -1.33 -9.43
C ASP A 314 14.00 -0.12 -10.38
N ASP A 315 13.54 1.04 -9.95
CA ASP A 315 13.55 2.31 -10.70
C ASP A 315 14.82 3.16 -10.50
N GLU A 316 15.90 2.55 -10.00
CA GLU A 316 17.18 3.19 -9.65
C GLU A 316 17.14 4.08 -8.40
N GLY A 317 15.98 4.34 -7.82
CA GLY A 317 15.82 5.01 -6.53
C GLY A 317 16.11 4.09 -5.34
N THR A 318 15.60 4.47 -4.18
CA THR A 318 15.74 3.68 -2.95
C THR A 318 14.37 3.29 -2.40
N GLU A 319 14.34 2.15 -1.71
CA GLU A 319 13.14 1.62 -1.11
C GLU A 319 13.38 0.92 0.23
N ILE A 320 12.29 0.75 0.97
CA ILE A 320 12.19 -0.16 2.10
C ILE A 320 11.09 -1.16 1.76
N VAL A 321 11.39 -2.45 1.79
CA VAL A 321 10.40 -3.50 1.51
C VAL A 321 9.82 -4.00 2.83
N LEU A 322 8.47 -3.95 2.96
CA LEU A 322 7.77 -4.42 4.15
C LEU A 322 7.88 -5.94 4.31
N GLY A 323 7.67 -6.70 3.23
CA GLY A 323 7.73 -8.16 3.28
C GLY A 323 7.39 -8.83 1.96
N GLU A 324 6.96 -10.09 2.04
CA GLU A 324 6.53 -10.89 0.89
C GLU A 324 5.01 -10.83 0.72
N PRO A 325 4.48 -11.09 -0.50
CA PRO A 325 3.05 -11.28 -0.70
C PRO A 325 2.53 -12.46 0.12
N LEU A 326 1.42 -12.26 0.84
CA LEU A 326 0.75 -13.27 1.64
C LEU A 326 -0.38 -13.90 0.82
N GLN A 327 -0.44 -15.24 0.79
CA GLN A 327 -1.51 -15.98 0.14
C GLN A 327 -2.70 -16.17 1.07
N PHE A 328 -3.91 -15.98 0.54
CA PHE A 328 -5.20 -16.20 1.22
C PHE A 328 -6.00 -17.24 0.45
N THR A 329 -6.52 -18.24 1.18
CA THR A 329 -7.27 -19.39 0.64
C THR A 329 -8.61 -19.57 1.34
#